data_6c525b819e44e0e33ab9ec6192a8b1ee
#
_entry.id   6c525b819e44e0e33ab9ec6192a8b1ee
#
_cell.length_a   1.000
_cell.length_b   1.000
_cell.length_c   1.000
_cell.angle_alpha   90.00
_cell.angle_beta   90.00
_cell.angle_gamma   90.00
#
_symmetry.space_group_name_H-M   'P 1'
#
loop_
_entity.id
_entity.type
_entity.pdbx_description
1 polymer ?
#
loop_
_entity_poly.entity_id
_entity_poly.type
_entity_poly.pdbx_seq_one_letter_code
_entity_poly.pdbx_strand_id
1 'polypeptide(L)'
;MTIQIRKALLSTMIAFGLLLGNSVLAQDVSEQVEHCYAANDGVKLHYVRMGSGPLMVLIHGFPDFWYTWRHQMGPLAEHYTVVAMDTRGYNLSDQPQGIENYALDILVSDVAAVVEAEGESSAIIVGHDWGGGIAWSVAAMRPDITEQLIILNLPHPANLVRELAKFGQQHENSIYA
;
A
#
# COMPACT_ATOMS: atom_id res chain seq x y z
N MET A 1 -24.20 -56.81 45.92
CA MET A 1 -24.64 -55.42 45.60
C MET A 1 -23.37 -54.57 45.41
N THR A 2 -22.54 -54.87 44.38
CA THR A 2 -21.25 -54.22 44.18
C THR A 2 -20.75 -54.35 42.73
N ILE A 3 -21.54 -53.92 41.72
CA ILE A 3 -21.08 -53.84 40.31
C ILE A 3 -21.90 -52.75 39.54
N GLN A 4 -22.06 -51.59 40.02
CA GLN A 4 -22.69 -50.51 39.24
C GLN A 4 -21.97 -49.12 39.33
N ILE A 5 -20.84 -49.02 39.99
CA ILE A 5 -20.22 -47.68 40.19
C ILE A 5 -18.97 -47.47 39.31
N ARG A 6 -18.59 -48.40 38.42
CA ARG A 6 -17.41 -48.28 37.58
C ARG A 6 -17.63 -47.84 36.14
N LYS A 7 -18.84 -47.53 35.71
CA LYS A 7 -19.17 -47.11 34.31
C LYS A 7 -19.48 -45.64 34.17
N ALA A 8 -19.58 -44.85 35.23
CA ALA A 8 -19.97 -43.44 35.18
C ALA A 8 -18.76 -42.47 35.19
N LEU A 9 -17.53 -42.97 35.38
CA LEU A 9 -16.35 -42.08 35.49
C LEU A 9 -15.45 -42.08 34.24
N LEU A 10 -15.80 -42.76 33.16
CA LEU A 10 -15.01 -42.83 31.94
C LEU A 10 -15.60 -42.00 30.76
N SER A 11 -16.80 -41.42 30.92
CA SER A 11 -17.42 -40.60 29.88
C SER A 11 -17.26 -39.08 30.00
N THR A 12 -16.63 -38.61 31.09
CA THR A 12 -16.54 -37.16 31.35
C THR A 12 -15.14 -36.58 31.06
N MET A 13 -14.18 -37.41 30.63
CA MET A 13 -12.81 -36.95 30.32
C MET A 13 -12.50 -36.78 28.82
N ILE A 14 -13.45 -36.99 27.90
CA ILE A 14 -13.23 -36.84 26.44
C ILE A 14 -13.79 -35.53 25.88
N ALA A 15 -14.53 -34.76 26.67
CA ALA A 15 -15.15 -33.51 26.19
C ALA A 15 -14.36 -32.22 26.54
N PHE A 16 -13.17 -32.31 27.15
CA PHE A 16 -12.39 -31.14 27.56
C PHE A 16 -11.10 -30.92 26.75
N GLY A 17 -10.93 -31.62 25.64
CA GLY A 17 -9.68 -31.65 24.85
C GLY A 17 -9.73 -30.95 23.50
N LEU A 18 -10.77 -30.16 23.14
CA LEU A 18 -10.92 -29.58 21.80
C LEU A 18 -11.35 -28.11 21.79
N LEU A 19 -10.93 -27.36 22.79
CA LEU A 19 -10.91 -25.90 22.78
C LEU A 19 -9.48 -25.39 22.86
N LEU A 20 -8.58 -26.03 22.12
CA LEU A 20 -7.37 -25.34 21.66
C LEU A 20 -7.85 -24.38 20.58
N GLY A 21 -8.14 -23.15 20.99
CA GLY A 21 -8.38 -22.07 20.07
C GLY A 21 -7.29 -22.08 19.01
N ASN A 22 -7.69 -22.30 17.76
CA ASN A 22 -6.88 -21.87 16.63
C ASN A 22 -6.71 -20.36 16.81
N SER A 23 -5.66 -19.94 17.50
CA SER A 23 -5.08 -18.64 17.24
C SER A 23 -4.63 -18.73 15.79
N VAL A 24 -5.50 -18.34 14.86
CA VAL A 24 -5.10 -17.97 13.52
C VAL A 24 -4.14 -16.82 13.76
N LEU A 25 -2.85 -17.14 13.83
CA LEU A 25 -1.82 -16.13 13.68
C LEU A 25 -2.16 -15.49 12.34
N ALA A 26 -2.55 -14.22 12.36
CA ALA A 26 -2.79 -13.50 11.14
C ALA A 26 -1.52 -13.67 10.29
N GLN A 27 -1.64 -14.39 9.17
CA GLN A 27 -0.51 -14.56 8.26
C GLN A 27 -0.03 -13.18 7.86
N ASP A 28 1.29 -12.99 7.88
CA ASP A 28 1.89 -11.75 7.42
C ASP A 28 1.44 -11.52 5.97
N VAL A 29 1.03 -10.30 5.65
CA VAL A 29 0.59 -9.94 4.30
C VAL A 29 1.66 -10.26 3.26
N SER A 30 2.95 -10.25 3.64
CA SER A 30 4.06 -10.60 2.76
C SER A 30 4.02 -12.03 2.22
N GLU A 31 3.33 -12.95 2.91
CA GLU A 31 3.11 -14.33 2.47
C GLU A 31 1.88 -14.48 1.56
N GLN A 32 1.06 -13.43 1.42
CA GLN A 32 -0.22 -13.45 0.72
C GLN A 32 -0.21 -12.64 -0.57
N VAL A 33 0.79 -11.79 -0.77
CA VAL A 33 0.90 -10.92 -1.94
C VAL A 33 1.62 -11.61 -3.09
N GLU A 34 1.26 -11.22 -4.30
CA GLU A 34 2.00 -11.54 -5.52
C GLU A 34 3.02 -10.42 -5.79
N HIS A 35 4.28 -10.79 -6.03
CA HIS A 35 5.34 -9.86 -6.42
C HIS A 35 5.36 -9.68 -7.93
N CYS A 36 5.13 -8.46 -8.37
CA CYS A 36 5.00 -8.09 -9.79
C CYS A 36 6.02 -7.01 -10.16
N TYR A 37 6.18 -6.78 -11.46
CA TYR A 37 7.08 -5.77 -12.00
C TYR A 37 6.49 -5.09 -13.23
N ALA A 38 6.57 -3.76 -13.26
CA ALA A 38 6.36 -2.95 -14.46
C ALA A 38 7.71 -2.44 -14.98
N ALA A 39 7.74 -1.96 -16.21
CA ALA A 39 8.91 -1.33 -16.81
C ALA A 39 8.55 0.07 -17.32
N ASN A 40 9.38 1.06 -17.02
CA ASN A 40 9.26 2.43 -17.53
C ASN A 40 10.63 2.91 -17.98
N ASP A 41 10.81 3.14 -19.30
CA ASP A 41 12.06 3.60 -19.91
C ASP A 41 13.31 2.81 -19.46
N GLY A 42 13.17 1.47 -19.37
CA GLY A 42 14.25 0.56 -18.97
C GLY A 42 14.46 0.45 -17.46
N VAL A 43 13.72 1.19 -16.64
CA VAL A 43 13.70 1.06 -15.19
C VAL A 43 12.65 0.03 -14.78
N LYS A 44 13.06 -0.95 -13.98
CA LYS A 44 12.19 -1.99 -13.45
C LYS A 44 11.57 -1.51 -12.13
N LEU A 45 10.25 -1.49 -12.08
CA LEU A 45 9.46 -1.05 -10.95
C LEU A 45 8.82 -2.26 -10.27
N HIS A 46 9.16 -2.49 -9.03
CA HIS A 46 8.55 -3.54 -8.23
C HIS A 46 7.24 -3.05 -7.62
N TYR A 47 6.27 -3.95 -7.53
CA TYR A 47 5.06 -3.76 -6.73
C TYR A 47 4.54 -5.10 -6.24
N VAL A 48 3.70 -5.07 -5.23
CA VAL A 48 2.96 -6.23 -4.76
C VAL A 48 1.48 -6.06 -5.06
N ARG A 49 0.81 -7.19 -5.31
CA ARG A 49 -0.59 -7.24 -5.71
C ARG A 49 -1.37 -8.24 -4.85
N MET A 50 -2.61 -7.90 -4.52
CA MET A 50 -3.57 -8.85 -3.95
C MET A 50 -5.02 -8.42 -4.20
N GLY A 51 -5.95 -9.36 -4.06
CA GLY A 51 -7.38 -9.12 -4.24
C GLY A 51 -7.83 -9.12 -5.71
N SER A 52 -9.07 -8.70 -5.94
CA SER A 52 -9.67 -8.58 -7.27
C SER A 52 -10.78 -7.53 -7.24
N GLY A 53 -10.97 -6.80 -8.35
CA GLY A 53 -11.93 -5.72 -8.50
C GLY A 53 -11.30 -4.49 -9.14
N PRO A 54 -11.89 -3.30 -8.99
CA PRO A 54 -11.30 -2.05 -9.49
C PRO A 54 -9.87 -1.84 -8.98
N LEU A 55 -8.98 -1.34 -9.84
CA LEU A 55 -7.58 -1.15 -9.49
C LEU A 55 -7.39 0.00 -8.48
N MET A 56 -6.61 -0.25 -7.44
CA MET A 56 -6.18 0.73 -6.45
C MET A 56 -4.66 0.68 -6.31
N VAL A 57 -3.97 1.79 -6.62
CA VAL A 57 -2.52 1.92 -6.52
C VAL A 57 -2.14 2.72 -5.29
N LEU A 58 -1.39 2.10 -4.40
CA LEU A 58 -0.90 2.67 -3.14
C LEU A 58 0.56 3.10 -3.28
N ILE A 59 0.85 4.37 -3.04
CA ILE A 59 2.18 4.98 -3.18
C ILE A 59 2.70 5.38 -1.80
N HIS A 60 3.83 4.78 -1.39
CA HIS A 60 4.43 5.00 -0.07
C HIS A 60 5.16 6.34 0.03
N GLY A 61 5.46 6.75 1.26
CA GLY A 61 6.27 7.91 1.60
C GLY A 61 7.75 7.61 1.87
N PHE A 62 8.48 8.61 2.36
CA PHE A 62 9.88 8.50 2.75
C PHE A 62 9.99 8.15 4.26
N PRO A 63 10.91 7.29 4.67
CA PRO A 63 11.82 6.41 3.90
C PRO A 63 11.31 4.97 3.79
N ASP A 64 10.10 4.80 3.32
CA ASP A 64 9.33 3.57 3.38
C ASP A 64 9.35 2.77 2.05
N PHE A 65 8.53 1.73 1.96
CA PHE A 65 8.34 0.88 0.78
C PHE A 65 6.94 0.24 0.84
N TRP A 66 6.56 -0.61 -0.11
CA TRP A 66 5.22 -1.21 -0.20
C TRP A 66 4.66 -1.74 1.12
N TYR A 67 5.51 -2.27 2.01
CA TYR A 67 5.11 -2.92 3.26
C TYR A 67 4.49 -1.95 4.29
N THR A 68 4.64 -0.65 4.10
CA THR A 68 3.92 0.35 4.91
C THR A 68 2.40 0.13 4.87
N TRP A 69 1.89 -0.40 3.75
CA TRP A 69 0.49 -0.65 3.49
C TRP A 69 -0.03 -2.01 4.00
N ARG A 70 0.80 -2.80 4.68
CA ARG A 70 0.49 -4.18 5.11
C ARG A 70 -0.82 -4.35 5.88
N HIS A 71 -1.25 -3.34 6.62
CA HIS A 71 -2.48 -3.39 7.41
C HIS A 71 -3.72 -2.95 6.61
N GLN A 72 -3.54 -2.19 5.54
CA GLN A 72 -4.60 -1.71 4.67
C GLN A 72 -4.88 -2.69 3.53
N MET A 73 -3.86 -3.37 3.02
CA MET A 73 -3.99 -4.24 1.84
C MET A 73 -5.03 -5.35 2.03
N GLY A 74 -4.98 -6.11 3.12
CA GLY A 74 -5.92 -7.20 3.37
C GLY A 74 -7.39 -6.76 3.32
N PRO A 75 -7.82 -5.80 4.15
CA PRO A 75 -9.20 -5.29 4.12
C PRO A 75 -9.60 -4.67 2.77
N LEU A 76 -8.70 -3.97 2.08
CA LEU A 76 -8.99 -3.38 0.77
C LEU A 76 -9.12 -4.46 -0.32
N ALA A 77 -8.35 -5.53 -0.24
CA ALA A 77 -8.34 -6.63 -1.20
C ALA A 77 -9.66 -7.44 -1.22
N GLU A 78 -10.53 -7.26 -0.24
CA GLU A 78 -11.89 -7.84 -0.25
C GLU A 78 -12.75 -7.23 -1.37
N HIS A 79 -12.41 -6.03 -1.87
CA HIS A 79 -13.22 -5.26 -2.81
C HIS A 79 -12.46 -4.71 -4.02
N TYR A 80 -11.11 -4.69 -3.97
CA TYR A 80 -10.25 -4.06 -4.96
C TYR A 80 -9.12 -5.00 -5.39
N THR A 81 -8.60 -4.80 -6.59
CA THR A 81 -7.24 -5.20 -6.93
C THR A 81 -6.32 -4.16 -6.31
N VAL A 82 -5.66 -4.51 -5.21
CA VAL A 82 -4.78 -3.61 -4.47
C VAL A 82 -3.34 -3.83 -4.92
N VAL A 83 -2.73 -2.78 -5.42
CA VAL A 83 -1.32 -2.71 -5.80
C VAL A 83 -0.60 -1.76 -4.87
N ALA A 84 0.45 -2.19 -4.20
CA ALA A 84 1.34 -1.33 -3.43
C ALA A 84 2.72 -1.34 -4.10
N MET A 85 3.12 -0.20 -4.66
CA MET A 85 4.37 -0.09 -5.41
C MET A 85 5.54 0.31 -4.53
N ASP A 86 6.73 -0.14 -4.90
CA ASP A 86 7.98 0.49 -4.51
C ASP A 86 8.31 1.57 -5.55
N THR A 87 8.35 2.82 -5.15
CA THR A 87 8.76 3.89 -6.05
C THR A 87 10.21 3.69 -6.50
N ARG A 88 10.58 4.19 -7.71
CA ARG A 88 11.98 4.08 -8.16
C ARG A 88 12.95 4.59 -7.09
N GLY A 89 14.07 3.90 -6.93
CA GLY A 89 15.05 4.20 -5.88
C GLY A 89 14.80 3.48 -4.56
N TYR A 90 13.68 2.77 -4.40
CA TYR A 90 13.31 2.11 -3.15
C TYR A 90 13.21 0.60 -3.32
N ASN A 91 13.59 -0.11 -2.25
CA ASN A 91 13.44 -1.55 -2.04
C ASN A 91 13.84 -2.40 -3.27
N LEU A 92 12.89 -3.05 -3.96
CA LEU A 92 13.13 -3.96 -5.08
C LEU A 92 12.98 -3.28 -6.45
N SER A 93 12.63 -2.00 -6.49
CA SER A 93 12.68 -1.19 -7.72
C SER A 93 14.09 -0.78 -8.05
N ASP A 94 14.37 -0.59 -9.33
CA ASP A 94 15.68 -0.10 -9.79
C ASP A 94 15.99 1.28 -9.22
N GLN A 95 17.31 1.55 -9.06
CA GLN A 95 17.86 2.77 -8.46
C GLN A 95 18.78 3.48 -9.46
N PRO A 96 18.24 4.10 -10.54
CA PRO A 96 19.05 4.78 -11.53
C PRO A 96 19.85 5.92 -10.89
N GLN A 97 21.10 6.12 -11.36
CA GLN A 97 21.96 7.18 -10.85
C GLN A 97 21.57 8.52 -11.49
N GLY A 98 21.75 9.62 -10.75
CA GLY A 98 21.46 10.97 -11.21
C GLY A 98 20.08 11.46 -10.80
N ILE A 99 20.01 12.69 -10.28
CA ILE A 99 18.79 13.30 -9.74
C ILE A 99 17.73 13.52 -10.84
N GLU A 100 18.17 13.69 -12.07
CA GLU A 100 17.31 13.84 -13.26
C GLU A 100 16.39 12.66 -13.47
N ASN A 101 16.80 11.46 -13.02
CA ASN A 101 15.97 10.24 -13.10
C ASN A 101 14.84 10.19 -12.07
N TYR A 102 14.74 11.19 -11.21
CA TYR A 102 13.72 11.29 -10.15
C TYR A 102 12.86 12.55 -10.32
N ALA A 103 12.86 13.13 -11.52
CA ALA A 103 11.97 14.24 -11.83
C ALA A 103 10.49 13.82 -11.70
N LEU A 104 9.64 14.75 -11.31
CA LEU A 104 8.26 14.46 -10.93
C LEU A 104 7.43 13.86 -12.08
N ASP A 105 7.64 14.29 -13.31
CA ASP A 105 7.01 13.74 -14.51
C ASP A 105 7.40 12.28 -14.75
N ILE A 106 8.66 11.91 -14.43
CA ILE A 106 9.13 10.54 -14.48
C ILE A 106 8.45 9.68 -13.41
N LEU A 107 8.34 10.19 -12.16
CA LEU A 107 7.63 9.48 -11.10
C LEU A 107 6.13 9.29 -11.42
N VAL A 108 5.52 10.26 -12.09
CA VAL A 108 4.15 10.16 -12.61
C VAL A 108 4.05 9.07 -13.69
N SER A 109 5.03 9.00 -14.60
CA SER A 109 5.05 7.97 -15.64
C SER A 109 5.27 6.56 -15.08
N ASP A 110 5.96 6.42 -13.94
CA ASP A 110 6.08 5.14 -13.23
C ASP A 110 4.73 4.62 -12.74
N VAL A 111 3.92 5.49 -12.16
CA VAL A 111 2.56 5.10 -11.73
C VAL A 111 1.72 4.69 -12.94
N ALA A 112 1.82 5.42 -14.05
CA ALA A 112 1.13 5.07 -15.28
C ALA A 112 1.57 3.69 -15.81
N ALA A 113 2.87 3.39 -15.77
CA ALA A 113 3.39 2.08 -16.19
C ALA A 113 2.89 0.93 -15.30
N VAL A 114 2.68 1.16 -14.01
CA VAL A 114 2.08 0.17 -13.11
C VAL A 114 0.60 -0.05 -13.45
N VAL A 115 -0.18 1.01 -13.72
CA VAL A 115 -1.58 0.89 -14.15
C VAL A 115 -1.69 0.12 -15.46
N GLU A 116 -0.81 0.41 -16.43
CA GLU A 116 -0.76 -0.30 -17.71
C GLU A 116 -0.35 -1.77 -17.56
N ALA A 117 0.61 -2.07 -16.67
CA ALA A 117 1.04 -3.44 -16.39
C ALA A 117 -0.06 -4.32 -15.79
N GLU A 118 -1.00 -3.72 -15.05
CA GLU A 118 -2.21 -4.39 -14.55
C GLU A 118 -3.31 -4.55 -15.63
N GLY A 119 -3.09 -4.03 -16.84
CA GLY A 119 -4.04 -4.09 -17.96
C GLY A 119 -5.21 -3.14 -17.84
N GLU A 120 -5.12 -2.13 -16.97
CA GLU A 120 -6.17 -1.18 -16.69
C GLU A 120 -5.91 0.17 -17.38
N SER A 121 -6.97 0.91 -17.63
CA SER A 121 -6.90 2.25 -18.23
C SER A 121 -6.89 3.38 -17.17
N SER A 122 -7.33 3.09 -15.95
CA SER A 122 -7.39 4.03 -14.83
C SER A 122 -7.36 3.29 -13.51
N ALA A 123 -7.08 4.01 -12.43
CA ALA A 123 -7.02 3.46 -11.08
C ALA A 123 -7.46 4.50 -10.03
N ILE A 124 -7.82 4.01 -8.86
CA ILE A 124 -7.87 4.81 -7.64
C ILE A 124 -6.43 5.02 -7.18
N ILE A 125 -5.96 6.26 -7.17
CA ILE A 125 -4.59 6.62 -6.79
C ILE A 125 -4.56 7.06 -5.32
N VAL A 126 -3.78 6.35 -4.51
CA VAL A 126 -3.64 6.62 -3.07
C VAL A 126 -2.20 6.95 -2.75
N GLY A 127 -1.95 8.06 -2.08
CA GLY A 127 -0.59 8.45 -1.71
C GLY A 127 -0.48 8.91 -0.25
N HIS A 128 0.62 8.54 0.39
CA HIS A 128 0.97 8.96 1.73
C HIS A 128 2.33 9.67 1.71
N ASP A 129 2.44 10.79 2.43
CA ASP A 129 3.67 11.57 2.56
C ASP A 129 4.26 11.95 1.17
N TRP A 130 5.53 11.66 0.84
CA TRP A 130 6.10 11.87 -0.50
C TRP A 130 5.30 11.19 -1.61
N GLY A 131 4.74 10.00 -1.35
CA GLY A 131 3.81 9.34 -2.26
C GLY A 131 2.52 10.14 -2.49
N GLY A 132 2.11 10.95 -1.50
CA GLY A 132 1.01 11.90 -1.66
C GLY A 132 1.35 13.02 -2.65
N GLY A 133 2.61 13.48 -2.68
CA GLY A 133 3.10 14.43 -3.69
C GLY A 133 3.05 13.86 -5.11
N ILE A 134 3.48 12.60 -5.26
CA ILE A 134 3.38 11.88 -6.53
C ILE A 134 1.91 11.73 -6.92
N ALA A 135 1.05 11.26 -6.02
CA ALA A 135 -0.38 11.05 -6.28
C ALA A 135 -1.11 12.34 -6.71
N TRP A 136 -0.83 13.48 -6.05
CA TRP A 136 -1.32 14.78 -6.48
C TRP A 136 -0.89 15.11 -7.91
N SER A 137 0.36 14.79 -8.25
CA SER A 137 0.90 15.07 -9.58
C SER A 137 0.35 14.13 -10.64
N VAL A 138 0.10 12.87 -10.30
CA VAL A 138 -0.61 11.93 -11.19
C VAL A 138 -1.99 12.49 -11.53
N ALA A 139 -2.78 12.87 -10.53
CA ALA A 139 -4.12 13.42 -10.76
C ALA A 139 -4.11 14.72 -11.60
N ALA A 140 -3.08 15.56 -11.44
CA ALA A 140 -2.96 16.82 -12.19
C ALA A 140 -2.45 16.62 -13.63
N MET A 141 -1.47 15.74 -13.84
CA MET A 141 -0.79 15.55 -15.13
C MET A 141 -1.38 14.41 -15.96
N ARG A 142 -1.99 13.43 -15.32
CA ARG A 142 -2.58 12.24 -15.92
C ARG A 142 -4.00 12.00 -15.38
N PRO A 143 -4.93 12.97 -15.57
CA PRO A 143 -6.33 12.79 -15.18
C PRO A 143 -7.01 11.64 -15.95
N ASP A 144 -6.46 11.24 -17.09
CA ASP A 144 -6.92 10.11 -17.90
C ASP A 144 -6.78 8.76 -17.17
N ILE A 145 -5.77 8.57 -16.33
CA ILE A 145 -5.56 7.34 -15.55
C ILE A 145 -6.07 7.45 -14.10
N THR A 146 -6.58 8.60 -13.67
CA THR A 146 -6.99 8.85 -12.28
C THR A 146 -8.51 8.80 -12.16
N GLU A 147 -9.03 7.69 -11.65
CA GLU A 147 -10.47 7.56 -11.37
C GLU A 147 -10.86 8.31 -10.09
N GLN A 148 -10.06 8.12 -9.03
CA GLN A 148 -10.21 8.82 -7.76
C GLN A 148 -8.82 9.09 -7.18
N LEU A 149 -8.73 10.13 -6.34
CA LEU A 149 -7.52 10.51 -5.63
C LEU A 149 -7.76 10.48 -4.12
N ILE A 150 -6.91 9.74 -3.39
CA ILE A 150 -6.93 9.68 -1.92
C ILE A 150 -5.56 10.08 -1.40
N ILE A 151 -5.51 11.12 -0.57
CA ILE A 151 -4.26 11.63 0.01
C ILE A 151 -4.29 11.48 1.52
N LEU A 152 -3.24 10.87 2.05
CA LEU A 152 -2.98 10.76 3.46
C LEU A 152 -1.78 11.64 3.83
N ASN A 153 -2.02 12.56 4.77
CA ASN A 153 -0.97 13.31 5.46
C ASN A 153 -0.14 14.27 4.59
N LEU A 154 -0.68 14.73 3.45
CA LEU A 154 -0.06 15.78 2.61
C LEU A 154 -1.11 16.77 2.12
N PRO A 155 -0.97 18.08 2.38
CA PRO A 155 -1.90 19.08 1.87
C PRO A 155 -1.77 19.26 0.35
N HIS A 156 -2.80 19.85 -0.25
CA HIS A 156 -2.72 20.24 -1.68
C HIS A 156 -1.51 21.14 -1.91
N PRO A 157 -0.62 20.83 -2.91
CA PRO A 157 0.65 21.54 -3.12
C PRO A 157 0.51 23.07 -3.21
N ALA A 158 -0.44 23.57 -3.97
CA ALA A 158 -0.65 25.01 -4.10
C ALA A 158 -1.07 25.69 -2.78
N ASN A 159 -1.82 24.99 -1.92
CA ASN A 159 -2.18 25.51 -0.60
C ASN A 159 -0.98 25.53 0.33
N LEU A 160 -0.15 24.45 0.31
CA LEU A 160 1.07 24.38 1.10
C LEU A 160 2.02 25.53 0.73
N VAL A 161 2.33 25.71 -0.56
CA VAL A 161 3.19 26.82 -1.03
C VAL A 161 2.63 28.18 -0.61
N ARG A 162 1.34 28.39 -0.76
CA ARG A 162 0.68 29.66 -0.34
C ARG A 162 0.85 29.92 1.17
N GLU A 163 0.66 28.90 2.01
CA GLU A 163 0.76 29.07 3.46
C GLU A 163 2.22 29.23 3.92
N LEU A 164 3.15 28.51 3.31
CA LEU A 164 4.59 28.68 3.59
C LEU A 164 5.08 30.09 3.21
N ALA A 165 4.61 30.65 2.08
CA ALA A 165 4.97 31.99 1.61
C ALA A 165 4.48 33.12 2.54
N LYS A 166 3.52 32.86 3.41
CA LYS A 166 3.02 33.86 4.39
C LYS A 166 3.93 34.07 5.59
N PHE A 167 4.98 33.25 5.77
CA PHE A 167 5.88 33.28 6.93
C PHE A 167 5.14 33.25 8.29
N GLY A 168 3.99 32.58 8.32
CA GLY A 168 3.17 32.40 9.53
C GLY A 168 3.41 31.06 10.22
N GLN A 169 2.44 30.65 11.06
CA GLN A 169 2.54 29.43 11.86
C GLN A 169 2.89 28.17 11.04
N GLN A 170 2.35 28.04 9.81
CA GLN A 170 2.66 26.89 8.94
C GLN A 170 4.13 26.90 8.53
N HIS A 171 4.70 28.05 8.23
CA HIS A 171 6.12 28.19 7.89
C HIS A 171 7.00 27.75 9.08
N GLU A 172 6.70 28.23 10.29
CA GLU A 172 7.42 27.85 11.50
C GLU A 172 7.35 26.35 11.78
N ASN A 173 6.15 25.76 11.61
CA ASN A 173 5.92 24.33 11.84
C ASN A 173 6.57 23.43 10.76
N SER A 174 6.95 23.96 9.60
CA SER A 174 7.48 23.21 8.47
C SER A 174 8.98 23.50 8.20
N ILE A 175 9.69 24.15 9.11
CA ILE A 175 11.11 24.50 8.96
C ILE A 175 12.03 23.27 8.81
N TYR A 176 11.54 22.09 9.22
CA TYR A 176 12.27 20.83 9.13
C TYR A 176 12.16 20.15 7.74
N ALA A 177 11.22 20.55 6.91
CA ALA A 177 10.95 20.02 5.58
C ALA A 177 11.58 20.94 4.52
#